data_09f19d95a9a398a6ec76ab7834edb452
#
_entry.id   09f19d95a9a398a6ec76ab7834edb452
#
_cell.length_a   1.000
_cell.length_b   1.000
_cell.length_c   1.000
_cell.angle_alpha   90.00
_cell.angle_beta   90.00
_cell.angle_gamma   90.00
#
_symmetry.space_group_name_H-M   'P 1'
#
loop_
_entity.id
_entity.type
_entity.pdbx_description
1 polymer ?
#
loop_
_entity_poly.entity_id
_entity_poly.type
_entity_poly.pdbx_seq_one_letter_code
_entity_poly.pdbx_strand_id
1 'polypeptide(L)'
;MTPPRIGNAQSAINKLRQQELDSRRQATTILQPGEVSGGLSPARLLTTTLGGTARPITPNDLAQFRLAVEKLGTKARRGLSAKEALSLSTAASIERAKKEISYSLPVRLQAGKLHFVTDSGPQSKVTRHHVHLEFAQYSAALARPGTPALAAQWLCKESPLRFECECGHFRFFLRYVASAGGWVSGRHESGFPKLTNPTLDGAACKHLIRVMTDVQLSVGLRQRIAKMVEADRALINRPGRAKPRAMVIAQAEAERMLPKHSRRIVIAANTPRRAMLVPKVACSDVRAAMAAFKGKTDPNSIAVMRALQALATHAAGGAA
;
A
#
# COMPACT_ATOMS: atom_id res chain seq x y z
N MET A 1 41.53 -6.62 20.41
CA MET A 1 40.71 -6.82 19.20
C MET A 1 40.60 -5.49 18.46
N THR A 2 41.18 -5.38 17.27
CA THR A 2 41.15 -4.16 16.46
C THR A 2 39.74 -3.99 15.85
N PRO A 3 39.10 -2.82 15.95
CA PRO A 3 37.80 -2.64 15.35
C PRO A 3 37.86 -2.80 13.81
N PRO A 4 36.84 -3.39 13.18
CA PRO A 4 36.83 -3.59 11.74
C PRO A 4 36.93 -2.24 11.03
N ARG A 5 37.85 -2.13 10.07
CA ARG A 5 38.04 -0.92 9.27
C ARG A 5 36.75 -0.60 8.47
N ILE A 6 36.30 0.63 8.54
CA ILE A 6 35.07 1.13 7.87
C ILE A 6 35.04 0.78 6.37
N GLY A 7 36.21 0.72 5.69
CA GLY A 7 36.30 0.33 4.29
C GLY A 7 35.80 -1.09 3.98
N ASN A 8 35.97 -2.04 4.89
CA ASN A 8 35.51 -3.42 4.69
C ASN A 8 33.97 -3.51 4.80
N ALA A 9 33.35 -2.72 5.67
CA ALA A 9 31.90 -2.68 5.80
C ALA A 9 31.24 -2.10 4.54
N GLN A 10 31.80 -1.04 3.97
CA GLN A 10 31.27 -0.42 2.74
C GLN A 10 31.40 -1.36 1.53
N SER A 11 32.53 -2.07 1.41
CA SER A 11 32.72 -3.07 0.36
C SER A 11 31.74 -4.23 0.49
N ALA A 12 31.50 -4.74 1.70
CA ALA A 12 30.51 -5.78 1.94
C ALA A 12 29.07 -5.33 1.58
N ILE A 13 28.71 -4.10 1.94
CA ILE A 13 27.40 -3.52 1.58
C ILE A 13 27.26 -3.40 0.06
N ASN A 14 28.30 -2.94 -0.63
CA ASN A 14 28.27 -2.81 -2.09
C ASN A 14 28.15 -4.17 -2.77
N LYS A 15 28.85 -5.19 -2.27
CA LYS A 15 28.74 -6.56 -2.77
C LYS A 15 27.33 -7.13 -2.59
N LEU A 16 26.72 -6.94 -1.42
CA LEU A 16 25.34 -7.38 -1.16
C LEU A 16 24.35 -6.66 -2.08
N ARG A 17 24.52 -5.37 -2.30
CA ARG A 17 23.69 -4.59 -3.25
C ARG A 17 23.82 -5.12 -4.68
N GLN A 18 25.04 -5.42 -5.11
CA GLN A 18 25.27 -5.97 -6.45
C GLN A 18 24.61 -7.34 -6.60
N GLN A 19 24.81 -8.24 -5.64
CA GLN A 19 24.17 -9.56 -5.63
C GLN A 19 22.63 -9.47 -5.67
N GLU A 20 22.06 -8.52 -4.96
CA GLU A 20 20.63 -8.28 -4.99
C GLU A 20 20.15 -7.76 -6.35
N LEU A 21 20.90 -6.86 -6.99
CA LEU A 21 20.60 -6.36 -8.33
C LEU A 21 20.65 -7.50 -9.37
N ASP A 22 21.67 -8.35 -9.27
CA ASP A 22 21.84 -9.48 -10.20
C ASP A 22 20.73 -10.52 -10.01
N SER A 23 20.37 -10.83 -8.76
CA SER A 23 19.24 -11.71 -8.45
C SER A 23 17.91 -11.16 -9.00
N ARG A 24 17.73 -9.83 -9.00
CA ARG A 24 16.54 -9.18 -9.56
C ARG A 24 16.51 -9.23 -11.07
N ARG A 25 17.68 -9.03 -11.73
CA ARG A 25 17.78 -9.15 -13.20
C ARG A 25 17.42 -10.55 -13.69
N GLN A 26 17.73 -11.57 -12.89
CA GLN A 26 17.42 -12.97 -13.19
C GLN A 26 16.03 -13.41 -12.73
N ALA A 27 15.34 -12.60 -11.91
CA ALA A 27 14.05 -12.97 -11.35
C ALA A 27 12.98 -13.14 -12.43
N THR A 28 12.35 -14.31 -12.47
CA THR A 28 11.25 -14.64 -13.39
C THR A 28 9.88 -14.18 -12.88
N THR A 29 9.80 -13.74 -11.61
CA THR A 29 8.55 -13.33 -10.94
C THR A 29 8.14 -11.89 -11.21
N ILE A 30 9.06 -11.06 -11.75
CA ILE A 30 8.83 -9.65 -12.05
C ILE A 30 9.16 -9.35 -13.52
N LEU A 31 8.59 -8.26 -14.06
CA LEU A 31 9.06 -7.64 -15.30
C LEU A 31 9.98 -6.47 -14.98
N GLN A 32 11.07 -6.36 -15.73
CA GLN A 32 11.92 -5.18 -15.69
C GLN A 32 11.23 -3.98 -16.38
N PRO A 33 11.59 -2.73 -16.07
CA PRO A 33 10.97 -1.57 -16.68
C PRO A 33 10.95 -1.59 -18.21
N GLY A 34 12.03 -2.01 -18.85
CA GLY A 34 12.12 -2.15 -20.32
C GLY A 34 11.19 -3.22 -20.90
N GLU A 35 10.93 -4.29 -20.15
CA GLU A 35 10.02 -5.36 -20.58
C GLU A 35 8.56 -4.91 -20.54
N VAL A 36 8.17 -4.08 -19.58
CA VAL A 36 6.83 -3.46 -19.53
C VAL A 36 6.62 -2.53 -20.72
N SER A 37 7.67 -1.86 -21.18
CA SER A 37 7.63 -0.97 -22.36
C SER A 37 7.59 -1.70 -23.70
N GLY A 38 7.76 -3.03 -23.71
CA GLY A 38 7.68 -3.86 -24.93
C GLY A 38 8.99 -4.49 -25.38
N GLY A 39 10.10 -4.27 -24.65
CA GLY A 39 11.41 -4.89 -24.93
C GLY A 39 11.51 -6.32 -24.40
N LEU A 40 10.52 -7.19 -24.71
CA LEU A 40 10.55 -8.59 -24.27
C LEU A 40 11.65 -9.37 -25.02
N SER A 41 12.52 -10.02 -24.25
CA SER A 41 13.42 -11.02 -24.81
C SER A 41 12.65 -12.30 -25.12
N PRO A 42 12.68 -12.81 -26.37
CA PRO A 42 12.02 -14.06 -26.74
C PRO A 42 12.50 -15.28 -25.93
N ALA A 43 13.71 -15.21 -25.37
CA ALA A 43 14.31 -16.30 -24.59
C ALA A 43 13.73 -16.43 -23.16
N ARG A 44 12.94 -15.46 -22.70
CA ARG A 44 12.30 -15.51 -21.37
C ARG A 44 10.82 -15.87 -21.51
N LEU A 45 10.47 -17.10 -21.15
CA LEU A 45 9.10 -17.52 -20.95
C LEU A 45 8.52 -16.79 -19.72
N LEU A 46 7.85 -15.65 -19.95
CA LEU A 46 7.25 -14.84 -18.91
C LEU A 46 5.78 -15.24 -18.72
N THR A 47 5.41 -15.56 -17.50
CA THR A 47 4.04 -15.87 -17.09
C THR A 47 3.44 -14.77 -16.26
N THR A 48 2.12 -14.63 -16.29
CA THR A 48 1.34 -13.73 -15.45
C THR A 48 0.17 -14.47 -14.80
N THR A 49 -0.35 -13.94 -13.71
CA THR A 49 -1.61 -14.35 -13.09
C THR A 49 -2.77 -13.39 -13.39
N LEU A 50 -2.59 -12.49 -14.34
CA LEU A 50 -3.67 -11.60 -14.78
C LEU A 50 -4.82 -12.45 -15.35
N GLY A 51 -6.02 -12.30 -14.78
CA GLY A 51 -7.17 -13.15 -15.08
C GLY A 51 -7.33 -14.36 -14.14
N GLY A 52 -6.49 -14.50 -13.10
CA GLY A 52 -6.66 -15.47 -12.02
C GLY A 52 -5.84 -16.76 -12.15
N THR A 53 -5.42 -17.14 -13.33
CA THR A 53 -4.60 -18.35 -13.58
C THR A 53 -3.24 -18.00 -14.15
N ALA A 54 -2.22 -18.79 -13.83
CA ALA A 54 -0.88 -18.62 -14.40
C ALA A 54 -0.88 -19.01 -15.87
N ARG A 55 -0.51 -18.06 -16.74
CA ARG A 55 -0.44 -18.26 -18.21
C ARG A 55 0.67 -17.41 -18.83
N PRO A 56 1.12 -17.70 -20.05
CA PRO A 56 2.06 -16.85 -20.77
C PRO A 56 1.53 -15.42 -20.94
N ILE A 57 2.46 -14.45 -20.91
CA ILE A 57 2.14 -13.03 -21.13
C ILE A 57 1.87 -12.81 -22.62
N THR A 58 0.83 -12.04 -22.91
CA THR A 58 0.47 -11.58 -24.24
C THR A 58 0.79 -10.08 -24.43
N PRO A 59 0.89 -9.56 -25.66
CA PRO A 59 1.04 -8.12 -25.91
C PRO A 59 -0.08 -7.27 -25.28
N ASN A 60 -1.31 -7.81 -25.20
CA ASN A 60 -2.44 -7.15 -24.56
C ASN A 60 -2.23 -6.99 -23.03
N ASP A 61 -1.63 -7.97 -22.37
CA ASP A 61 -1.30 -7.88 -20.95
C ASP A 61 -0.30 -6.75 -20.69
N LEU A 62 0.69 -6.57 -21.56
CA LEU A 62 1.65 -5.47 -21.44
C LEU A 62 0.97 -4.10 -21.61
N ALA A 63 -0.02 -3.98 -22.50
CA ALA A 63 -0.82 -2.78 -22.63
C ALA A 63 -1.61 -2.51 -21.34
N GLN A 64 -2.23 -3.53 -20.74
CA GLN A 64 -2.95 -3.41 -19.48
C GLN A 64 -2.01 -3.04 -18.33
N PHE A 65 -0.80 -3.59 -18.25
CA PHE A 65 0.18 -3.24 -17.23
C PHE A 65 0.59 -1.77 -17.34
N ARG A 66 0.84 -1.26 -18.55
CA ARG A 66 1.14 0.17 -18.77
C ARG A 66 0.01 1.07 -18.30
N LEU A 67 -1.23 0.77 -18.67
CA LEU A 67 -2.40 1.52 -18.22
C LEU A 67 -2.57 1.49 -16.69
N ALA A 68 -2.28 0.35 -16.05
CA ALA A 68 -2.32 0.26 -14.59
C ALA A 68 -1.27 1.16 -13.93
N VAL A 69 -0.05 1.22 -14.47
CA VAL A 69 1.01 2.11 -13.98
C VAL A 69 0.65 3.58 -14.19
N GLU A 70 0.12 3.95 -15.35
CA GLU A 70 -0.33 5.32 -15.63
C GLU A 70 -1.42 5.78 -14.67
N LYS A 71 -2.40 4.93 -14.38
CA LYS A 71 -3.47 5.21 -13.41
C LYS A 71 -2.93 5.48 -12.00
N LEU A 72 -1.86 4.78 -11.59
CA LEU A 72 -1.21 5.04 -10.30
C LEU A 72 -0.46 6.37 -10.29
N GLY A 73 0.31 6.66 -11.33
CA GLY A 73 1.13 7.86 -11.41
C GLY A 73 0.34 9.17 -11.38
N THR A 74 -0.92 9.17 -11.78
CA THR A 74 -1.81 10.34 -11.74
C THR A 74 -2.45 10.58 -10.37
N LYS A 75 -2.61 9.54 -9.54
CA LYS A 75 -3.43 9.60 -8.32
C LYS A 75 -2.70 10.09 -7.07
N ALA A 76 -1.39 9.87 -6.92
CA ALA A 76 -0.77 10.00 -5.61
C ALA A 76 0.70 10.45 -5.59
N ARG A 77 1.16 11.21 -6.57
CA ARG A 77 2.55 11.74 -6.62
C ARG A 77 3.03 12.45 -5.35
N ARG A 78 2.12 12.80 -4.44
CA ARG A 78 2.40 13.53 -3.19
C ARG A 78 2.36 12.67 -1.93
N GLY A 79 2.19 11.36 -2.06
CA GLY A 79 1.90 10.47 -0.94
C GLY A 79 0.38 10.24 -0.76
N LEU A 80 0.01 9.41 0.20
CA LEU A 80 -1.38 9.12 0.57
C LEU A 80 -1.59 9.54 2.03
N SER A 81 -2.69 10.21 2.33
CA SER A 81 -3.13 10.37 3.72
C SER A 81 -3.48 9.00 4.33
N ALA A 82 -3.47 8.89 5.65
CA ALA A 82 -3.84 7.65 6.32
C ALA A 82 -5.26 7.18 5.92
N LYS A 83 -6.19 8.11 5.73
CA LYS A 83 -7.55 7.83 5.27
C LYS A 83 -7.58 7.25 3.86
N GLU A 84 -6.84 7.85 2.93
CA GLU A 84 -6.77 7.37 1.55
C GLU A 84 -6.08 6.00 1.47
N ALA A 85 -4.99 5.79 2.22
CA ALA A 85 -4.32 4.49 2.28
C ALA A 85 -5.28 3.39 2.77
N LEU A 86 -6.13 3.66 3.77
CA LEU A 86 -7.16 2.73 4.23
C LEU A 86 -8.23 2.48 3.16
N SER A 87 -8.72 3.53 2.49
CA SER A 87 -9.77 3.40 1.47
C SER A 87 -9.32 2.65 0.21
N LEU A 88 -8.04 2.74 -0.13
CA LEU A 88 -7.43 2.04 -1.27
C LEU A 88 -6.97 0.62 -0.92
N SER A 89 -7.04 0.22 0.35
CA SER A 89 -6.64 -1.12 0.76
C SER A 89 -7.71 -2.16 0.38
N THR A 90 -7.27 -3.38 0.08
CA THR A 90 -8.19 -4.47 -0.27
C THR A 90 -9.02 -4.92 0.95
N ALA A 91 -10.25 -5.35 0.72
CA ALA A 91 -11.14 -5.85 1.77
C ALA A 91 -10.48 -7.02 2.55
N ALA A 92 -9.79 -7.92 1.84
CA ALA A 92 -9.07 -9.03 2.46
C ALA A 92 -7.96 -8.54 3.40
N SER A 93 -7.18 -7.53 3.02
CA SER A 93 -6.15 -6.94 3.89
C SER A 93 -6.75 -6.27 5.12
N ILE A 94 -7.89 -5.61 4.98
CA ILE A 94 -8.63 -4.97 6.08
C ILE A 94 -9.13 -6.02 7.08
N GLU A 95 -9.77 -7.08 6.61
CA GLU A 95 -10.26 -8.16 7.47
C GLU A 95 -9.11 -8.89 8.19
N ARG A 96 -8.00 -9.12 7.49
CA ARG A 96 -6.80 -9.70 8.12
C ARG A 96 -6.20 -8.75 9.16
N ALA A 97 -6.20 -7.45 8.92
CA ALA A 97 -5.72 -6.47 9.90
C ALA A 97 -6.57 -6.49 11.18
N LYS A 98 -7.91 -6.60 11.05
CA LYS A 98 -8.84 -6.70 12.20
C LYS A 98 -8.62 -7.96 13.02
N LYS A 99 -8.42 -9.11 12.34
CA LYS A 99 -8.36 -10.44 12.98
C LYS A 99 -6.97 -10.77 13.51
N GLU A 100 -5.92 -10.38 12.78
CA GLU A 100 -4.58 -10.90 13.00
C GLU A 100 -3.64 -9.90 13.69
N ILE A 101 -3.89 -8.57 13.63
CA ILE A 101 -2.98 -7.56 14.18
C ILE A 101 -3.61 -6.90 15.40
N SER A 102 -3.06 -7.21 16.56
CA SER A 102 -3.60 -6.78 17.85
C SER A 102 -3.12 -5.37 18.25
N TYR A 103 -1.89 -5.00 17.89
CA TYR A 103 -1.30 -3.71 18.27
C TYR A 103 -0.42 -3.10 17.18
N SER A 104 -0.23 -1.79 17.29
CA SER A 104 0.87 -1.06 16.66
C SER A 104 1.51 -0.15 17.71
N LEU A 105 2.80 -0.31 17.91
CA LEU A 105 3.54 0.40 18.94
C LEU A 105 4.49 1.39 18.31
N PRO A 106 4.34 2.71 18.53
CA PRO A 106 5.31 3.70 18.07
C PRO A 106 6.56 3.61 18.95
N VAL A 107 7.70 3.20 18.38
CA VAL A 107 8.96 3.02 19.12
C VAL A 107 9.92 4.19 18.93
N ARG A 108 9.82 4.93 17.84
CA ARG A 108 10.67 6.08 17.55
C ARG A 108 9.95 7.13 16.72
N LEU A 109 10.10 8.39 17.11
CA LEU A 109 9.62 9.57 16.40
C LEU A 109 10.78 10.56 16.25
N GLN A 110 11.04 11.03 15.03
CA GLN A 110 12.12 11.98 14.77
C GLN A 110 11.87 12.71 13.44
N ALA A 111 11.86 14.03 13.45
CA ALA A 111 11.80 14.87 12.26
C ALA A 111 10.71 14.44 11.26
N GLY A 112 9.50 14.16 11.74
CA GLY A 112 8.37 13.72 10.92
C GLY A 112 8.41 12.25 10.51
N LYS A 113 9.42 11.49 10.90
CA LYS A 113 9.52 10.05 10.67
C LYS A 113 9.09 9.28 11.91
N LEU A 114 8.25 8.29 11.72
CA LEU A 114 7.71 7.44 12.76
C LEU A 114 8.07 5.99 12.47
N HIS A 115 8.54 5.30 13.48
CA HIS A 115 8.82 3.87 13.42
C HIS A 115 7.91 3.15 14.39
N PHE A 116 7.19 2.16 13.89
CA PHE A 116 6.28 1.31 14.65
C PHE A 116 6.74 -0.13 14.63
N VAL A 117 6.36 -0.85 15.67
CA VAL A 117 6.42 -2.31 15.76
C VAL A 117 5.00 -2.82 15.89
N THR A 118 4.64 -3.80 15.06
CA THR A 118 3.36 -4.50 15.12
C THR A 118 3.59 -5.97 15.42
N ASP A 119 2.61 -6.65 15.99
CA ASP A 119 2.59 -8.09 15.98
C ASP A 119 2.45 -8.64 14.54
N SER A 120 2.73 -9.91 14.39
CA SER A 120 2.56 -10.62 13.13
C SER A 120 1.34 -11.54 13.22
N GLY A 121 0.80 -11.94 12.05
CA GLY A 121 -0.27 -12.92 12.02
C GLY A 121 0.20 -14.32 12.41
N PRO A 122 -0.73 -15.23 12.77
CA PRO A 122 -0.43 -16.55 13.32
C PRO A 122 0.40 -17.44 12.37
N GLN A 123 0.37 -17.19 11.08
CA GLN A 123 1.14 -17.97 10.08
C GLN A 123 2.52 -17.36 9.79
N SER A 124 2.93 -16.32 10.50
CA SER A 124 4.21 -15.67 10.29
C SER A 124 5.34 -16.42 10.98
N LYS A 125 6.50 -16.52 10.30
CA LYS A 125 7.72 -17.08 10.91
C LYS A 125 8.40 -16.10 11.88
N VAL A 126 8.00 -14.84 11.88
CA VAL A 126 8.52 -13.79 12.77
C VAL A 126 7.41 -13.31 13.69
N THR A 127 7.76 -12.90 14.90
CA THR A 127 6.79 -12.44 15.92
C THR A 127 6.38 -10.99 15.75
N ARG A 128 7.18 -10.19 15.08
CA ARG A 128 7.01 -8.73 14.94
C ARG A 128 7.36 -8.26 13.54
N HIS A 129 6.77 -7.14 13.13
CA HIS A 129 7.13 -6.43 11.90
C HIS A 129 7.37 -4.96 12.18
N HIS A 130 8.40 -4.42 11.51
CA HIS A 130 8.71 -2.99 11.53
C HIS A 130 7.95 -2.26 10.43
N VAL A 131 7.34 -1.14 10.81
CA VAL A 131 6.59 -0.26 9.92
C VAL A 131 7.15 1.14 10.05
N HIS A 132 7.49 1.75 8.93
CA HIS A 132 7.99 3.11 8.85
C HIS A 132 6.98 4.01 8.16
N LEU A 133 6.72 5.17 8.77
CA LEU A 133 5.92 6.25 8.20
C LEU A 133 6.77 7.52 8.14
N GLU A 134 6.50 8.35 7.13
CA GLU A 134 7.08 9.67 7.00
C GLU A 134 5.98 10.65 6.59
N PHE A 135 5.82 11.73 7.33
CA PHE A 135 4.95 12.83 6.93
C PHE A 135 5.61 13.63 5.80
N ALA A 136 5.08 13.53 4.59
CA ALA A 136 5.66 14.18 3.42
C ALA A 136 5.66 15.73 3.53
N GLN A 137 4.77 16.28 4.33
CA GLN A 137 4.63 17.72 4.55
C GLN A 137 5.02 18.14 5.97
N TYR A 138 5.97 17.44 6.61
CA TYR A 138 6.37 17.76 7.98
C TYR A 138 6.94 19.17 8.12
N SER A 139 7.76 19.64 7.18
CA SER A 139 8.27 21.01 7.18
C SER A 139 7.16 22.09 7.12
N ALA A 140 6.10 21.82 6.34
CA ALA A 140 4.93 22.70 6.30
C ALA A 140 4.19 22.72 7.65
N ALA A 141 4.13 21.58 8.36
CA ALA A 141 3.56 21.52 9.69
C ALA A 141 4.36 22.32 10.73
N LEU A 142 5.69 22.33 10.59
CA LEU A 142 6.56 23.17 11.45
C LEU A 142 6.32 24.66 11.24
N ALA A 143 6.14 25.07 9.97
CA ALA A 143 5.87 26.48 9.62
C ALA A 143 4.41 26.91 9.84
N ARG A 144 3.49 25.96 10.03
CA ARG A 144 2.06 26.25 10.18
C ARG A 144 1.79 27.06 11.46
N PRO A 145 0.99 28.15 11.38
CA PRO A 145 0.61 28.93 12.57
C PRO A 145 -0.27 28.09 13.52
N GLY A 146 -0.27 28.48 14.78
CA GLY A 146 -1.05 27.81 15.83
C GLY A 146 -0.26 26.84 16.67
N THR A 147 -0.97 26.11 17.54
CA THR A 147 -0.36 25.23 18.53
C THR A 147 0.25 23.97 17.90
N PRO A 148 1.26 23.34 18.53
CA PRO A 148 1.79 22.04 18.11
C PRO A 148 0.72 20.95 18.01
N ALA A 149 -0.32 21.03 18.86
CA ALA A 149 -1.45 20.11 18.86
C ALA A 149 -2.28 20.20 17.56
N LEU A 150 -2.55 21.41 17.06
CA LEU A 150 -3.23 21.64 15.79
C LEU A 150 -2.41 21.14 14.60
N ALA A 151 -1.09 21.39 14.62
CA ALA A 151 -0.19 20.88 13.59
C ALA A 151 -0.15 19.33 13.58
N ALA A 152 -0.08 18.70 14.75
CA ALA A 152 -0.12 17.25 14.89
C ALA A 152 -1.47 16.66 14.42
N GLN A 153 -2.57 17.32 14.72
CA GLN A 153 -3.90 16.90 14.23
C GLN A 153 -3.97 16.94 12.71
N TRP A 154 -3.47 18.00 12.10
CA TRP A 154 -3.42 18.14 10.65
C TRP A 154 -2.52 17.07 10.02
N LEU A 155 -1.32 16.82 10.57
CA LEU A 155 -0.43 15.75 10.13
C LEU A 155 -1.12 14.39 10.13
N CYS A 156 -1.82 14.04 11.20
CA CYS A 156 -2.48 12.75 11.33
C CYS A 156 -3.69 12.57 10.41
N LYS A 157 -4.44 13.66 10.13
CA LYS A 157 -5.70 13.56 9.39
C LYS A 157 -5.56 13.84 7.91
N GLU A 158 -4.72 14.79 7.52
CA GLU A 158 -4.72 15.37 6.19
C GLU A 158 -3.39 15.25 5.45
N SER A 159 -2.26 15.22 6.20
CA SER A 159 -0.96 15.19 5.56
C SER A 159 -0.73 13.90 4.78
N PRO A 160 -0.19 14.00 3.54
CA PRO A 160 0.29 12.84 2.82
C PRO A 160 1.41 12.13 3.58
N LEU A 161 1.37 10.80 3.56
CA LEU A 161 2.34 9.92 4.17
C LEU A 161 3.10 9.16 3.09
N ARG A 162 4.37 8.92 3.36
CA ARG A 162 5.15 7.86 2.74
C ARG A 162 5.32 6.75 3.75
N PHE A 163 5.29 5.50 3.31
CA PHE A 163 5.31 4.39 4.23
C PHE A 163 5.97 3.14 3.67
N GLU A 164 6.41 2.29 4.60
CA GLU A 164 7.03 1.01 4.30
C GLU A 164 6.70 0.01 5.41
N CYS A 165 6.61 -1.27 5.04
CA CYS A 165 6.53 -2.39 5.96
C CYS A 165 7.49 -3.49 5.49
N GLU A 166 8.17 -4.15 6.41
CA GLU A 166 9.10 -5.23 6.08
C GLU A 166 8.42 -6.57 5.76
N CYS A 167 7.10 -6.70 5.99
CA CYS A 167 6.39 -7.95 5.76
C CYS A 167 6.39 -8.37 4.28
N GLY A 168 6.33 -9.68 4.04
CA GLY A 168 6.34 -10.25 2.68
C GLY A 168 5.22 -9.71 1.79
N HIS A 169 4.00 -9.47 2.33
CA HIS A 169 2.91 -8.92 1.54
C HIS A 169 3.21 -7.50 1.01
N PHE A 170 3.75 -6.61 1.86
CA PHE A 170 4.17 -5.29 1.38
C PHE A 170 5.32 -5.42 0.38
N ARG A 171 6.34 -6.21 0.74
CA ARG A 171 7.57 -6.34 -0.05
C ARG A 171 7.32 -6.86 -1.46
N PHE A 172 6.48 -7.88 -1.62
CA PHE A 172 6.31 -8.59 -2.90
C PHE A 172 5.04 -8.20 -3.67
N PHE A 173 4.05 -7.60 -3.03
CA PHE A 173 2.78 -7.25 -3.66
C PHE A 173 2.57 -5.74 -3.78
N LEU A 174 2.98 -4.96 -2.78
CA LEU A 174 2.58 -3.56 -2.66
C LEU A 174 3.73 -2.56 -2.84
N ARG A 175 4.99 -2.97 -2.68
CA ARG A 175 6.12 -2.04 -2.76
C ARG A 175 6.24 -1.40 -4.16
N TYR A 176 6.00 -2.16 -5.22
CA TYR A 176 5.96 -1.60 -6.57
C TYR A 176 4.83 -0.58 -6.71
N VAL A 177 3.64 -0.91 -6.22
CA VAL A 177 2.47 -0.01 -6.24
C VAL A 177 2.80 1.29 -5.51
N ALA A 178 3.39 1.19 -4.32
CA ALA A 178 3.80 2.34 -3.52
C ALA A 178 4.91 3.16 -4.20
N SER A 179 5.84 2.50 -4.92
CA SER A 179 6.92 3.17 -5.66
C SER A 179 6.39 3.93 -6.87
N ALA A 180 5.57 3.29 -7.69
CA ALA A 180 4.95 3.87 -8.87
C ALA A 180 3.97 5.00 -8.51
N GLY A 181 3.23 4.84 -7.42
CA GLY A 181 2.29 5.83 -6.92
C GLY A 181 2.90 6.97 -6.11
N GLY A 182 4.19 6.90 -5.74
CA GLY A 182 4.92 7.96 -5.06
C GLY A 182 4.75 8.05 -3.55
N TRP A 183 4.26 6.99 -2.88
CA TRP A 183 4.08 6.94 -1.42
C TRP A 183 4.96 5.93 -0.70
N VAL A 184 5.96 5.35 -1.35
CA VAL A 184 6.92 4.49 -0.69
C VAL A 184 7.87 5.32 0.20
N SER A 185 8.13 4.85 1.41
CA SER A 185 9.24 5.31 2.25
C SER A 185 10.39 4.30 2.12
N GLY A 186 11.61 4.79 1.87
CA GLY A 186 12.77 3.92 1.74
C GLY A 186 13.01 3.44 0.31
N ARG A 187 13.27 2.14 0.13
CA ARG A 187 13.72 1.61 -1.15
C ARG A 187 12.61 1.50 -2.18
N HIS A 188 12.81 2.11 -3.34
CA HIS A 188 11.95 1.97 -4.50
C HIS A 188 12.04 0.57 -5.13
N GLU A 189 10.91 0.09 -5.63
CA GLU A 189 10.80 -1.13 -6.41
C GLU A 189 10.52 -0.78 -7.87
N SER A 190 11.34 -1.27 -8.78
CA SER A 190 11.18 -1.06 -10.22
C SER A 190 10.64 -2.27 -10.97
N GLY A 191 10.66 -3.46 -10.35
CA GLY A 191 10.17 -4.69 -10.95
C GLY A 191 8.65 -4.81 -10.86
N PHE A 192 7.97 -4.83 -12.00
CA PHE A 192 6.51 -4.97 -12.07
C PHE A 192 6.06 -6.35 -11.54
N PRO A 193 5.11 -6.43 -10.60
CA PRO A 193 4.71 -7.66 -9.91
C PRO A 193 3.71 -8.50 -10.72
N LYS A 194 4.11 -8.96 -11.89
CA LYS A 194 3.27 -9.68 -12.85
C LYS A 194 2.61 -10.96 -12.34
N LEU A 195 3.15 -11.56 -11.27
CA LEU A 195 2.59 -12.78 -10.66
C LEU A 195 1.86 -12.48 -9.35
N THR A 196 2.37 -11.55 -8.56
CA THR A 196 1.84 -11.33 -7.21
C THR A 196 0.73 -10.29 -7.18
N ASN A 197 0.82 -9.25 -8.03
CA ASN A 197 -0.16 -8.17 -8.10
C ASN A 197 -0.20 -7.52 -9.49
N PRO A 198 -0.63 -8.25 -10.54
CA PRO A 198 -0.63 -7.74 -11.91
C PRO A 198 -1.61 -6.60 -12.16
N THR A 199 -2.63 -6.44 -11.32
CA THR A 199 -3.63 -5.36 -11.38
C THR A 199 -3.24 -4.12 -10.59
N LEU A 200 -2.13 -4.19 -9.84
CA LEU A 200 -1.63 -3.13 -8.96
C LEU A 200 -2.65 -2.66 -7.91
N ASP A 201 -3.43 -3.60 -7.38
CA ASP A 201 -4.46 -3.32 -6.39
C ASP A 201 -3.91 -3.19 -4.98
N GLY A 202 -4.59 -2.34 -4.19
CA GLY A 202 -4.30 -2.14 -2.78
C GLY A 202 -3.17 -1.15 -2.52
N ALA A 203 -3.21 -0.50 -1.35
CA ALA A 203 -2.21 0.46 -0.92
C ALA A 203 -1.41 0.00 0.30
N ALA A 204 -2.06 -0.73 1.24
CA ALA A 204 -1.46 -1.07 2.52
C ALA A 204 -1.69 -2.55 2.88
N CYS A 205 -0.68 -3.16 3.50
CA CYS A 205 -0.78 -4.49 4.11
C CYS A 205 -1.48 -4.41 5.47
N LYS A 206 -1.86 -5.53 6.05
CA LYS A 206 -2.53 -5.62 7.35
C LYS A 206 -1.83 -4.83 8.48
N HIS A 207 -0.49 -4.83 8.53
CA HIS A 207 0.29 -4.10 9.53
C HIS A 207 0.20 -2.58 9.31
N LEU A 208 0.34 -2.12 8.07
CA LEU A 208 0.14 -0.71 7.71
C LEU A 208 -1.29 -0.25 7.97
N ILE A 209 -2.29 -1.06 7.68
CA ILE A 209 -3.71 -0.75 7.96
C ILE A 209 -3.89 -0.51 9.46
N ARG A 210 -3.31 -1.35 10.32
CA ARG A 210 -3.36 -1.15 11.78
C ARG A 210 -2.70 0.17 12.17
N VAL A 211 -1.49 0.43 11.68
CA VAL A 211 -0.75 1.66 11.98
C VAL A 211 -1.50 2.91 11.47
N MET A 212 -2.05 2.88 10.24
CA MET A 212 -2.84 3.98 9.69
C MET A 212 -4.10 4.27 10.51
N THR A 213 -4.73 3.22 11.05
CA THR A 213 -5.86 3.35 11.96
C THR A 213 -5.45 4.07 13.24
N ASP A 214 -4.32 3.70 13.82
CA ASP A 214 -3.83 4.33 15.06
C ASP A 214 -3.35 5.77 14.80
N VAL A 215 -2.76 6.07 13.64
CA VAL A 215 -2.43 7.47 13.25
C VAL A 215 -3.68 8.34 13.24
N GLN A 216 -4.80 7.84 12.75
CA GLN A 216 -6.05 8.61 12.70
C GLN A 216 -6.73 8.76 14.07
N LEU A 217 -6.74 7.70 14.88
CA LEU A 217 -7.62 7.59 16.03
C LEU A 217 -6.89 7.78 17.38
N SER A 218 -5.60 7.42 17.48
CA SER A 218 -4.90 7.42 18.76
C SER A 218 -4.61 8.83 19.26
N VAL A 219 -5.26 9.21 20.35
CA VAL A 219 -5.00 10.49 21.05
C VAL A 219 -3.57 10.53 21.59
N GLY A 220 -3.10 9.43 22.20
CA GLY A 220 -1.75 9.33 22.75
C GLY A 220 -0.66 9.47 21.68
N LEU A 221 -0.85 8.88 20.50
CA LEU A 221 0.08 9.06 19.38
C LEU A 221 0.10 10.52 18.91
N ARG A 222 -1.06 11.15 18.78
CA ARG A 222 -1.18 12.56 18.38
C ARG A 222 -0.48 13.50 19.37
N GLN A 223 -0.62 13.25 20.67
CA GLN A 223 0.09 14.01 21.70
C GLN A 223 1.62 13.87 21.58
N ARG A 224 2.13 12.68 21.25
CA ARG A 224 3.56 12.45 21.01
C ARG A 224 4.06 13.18 19.76
N ILE A 225 3.26 13.16 18.69
CA ILE A 225 3.55 13.93 17.48
C ILE A 225 3.55 15.44 17.76
N ALA A 226 2.61 15.93 18.60
CA ALA A 226 2.60 17.32 19.04
C ALA A 226 3.89 17.71 19.79
N LYS A 227 4.34 16.87 20.73
CA LYS A 227 5.63 17.08 21.42
C LYS A 227 6.83 17.08 20.47
N MET A 228 6.83 16.21 19.46
CA MET A 228 7.87 16.21 18.42
C MET A 228 7.86 17.52 17.63
N VAL A 229 6.69 18.00 17.18
CA VAL A 229 6.54 19.28 16.48
C VAL A 229 7.00 20.47 17.36
N GLU A 230 6.63 20.48 18.64
CA GLU A 230 7.04 21.49 19.59
C GLU A 230 8.57 21.56 19.76
N ALA A 231 9.19 20.40 19.98
CA ALA A 231 10.64 20.28 20.10
C ALA A 231 11.37 20.74 18.83
N ASP A 232 10.88 20.32 17.66
CA ASP A 232 11.51 20.67 16.40
C ASP A 232 11.31 22.15 16.03
N ARG A 233 10.16 22.77 16.35
CA ARG A 233 9.94 24.23 16.26
C ARG A 233 10.90 25.02 17.16
N ALA A 234 11.13 24.55 18.38
CA ALA A 234 12.09 25.17 19.31
C ALA A 234 13.52 25.12 18.79
N LEU A 235 13.91 24.08 18.02
CA LEU A 235 15.23 23.97 17.40
C LEU A 235 15.41 24.93 16.23
N ILE A 236 14.37 25.15 15.42
CA ILE A 236 14.41 26.10 14.29
C ILE A 236 14.69 27.53 14.79
N ASN A 237 14.14 27.90 15.96
CA ASN A 237 14.27 29.22 16.54
C ASN A 237 15.56 29.41 17.35
N ARG A 238 16.44 28.39 17.43
CA ARG A 238 17.74 28.51 18.15
C ARG A 238 18.88 28.82 17.16
N PRO A 239 19.77 29.74 17.48
CA PRO A 239 21.00 29.92 16.71
C PRO A 239 21.91 28.70 16.93
N GLY A 240 22.23 28.00 15.86
CA GLY A 240 23.10 26.82 15.85
C GLY A 240 22.48 25.61 15.13
N ARG A 241 23.32 24.70 14.62
CA ARG A 241 22.89 23.49 13.89
C ARG A 241 22.48 22.35 14.84
N ALA A 242 21.50 22.56 15.71
CA ALA A 242 20.97 21.46 16.51
C ALA A 242 20.15 20.48 15.63
N LYS A 243 20.47 19.20 15.69
CA LYS A 243 19.71 18.17 14.98
C LYS A 243 18.48 17.75 15.78
N PRO A 244 17.33 17.46 15.15
CA PRO A 244 16.16 16.93 15.81
C PRO A 244 16.49 15.66 16.61
N ARG A 245 16.12 15.67 17.89
CA ARG A 245 16.37 14.54 18.79
C ARG A 245 15.31 13.46 18.58
N ALA A 246 15.73 12.21 18.51
CA ALA A 246 14.80 11.09 18.47
C ALA A 246 14.07 10.93 19.81
N MET A 247 12.75 10.82 19.76
CA MET A 247 11.92 10.40 20.88
C MET A 247 11.77 8.89 20.79
N VAL A 248 12.45 8.19 21.70
CA VAL A 248 12.38 6.73 21.81
C VAL A 248 11.49 6.38 22.99
N ILE A 249 10.58 5.44 22.79
CA ILE A 249 9.71 4.95 23.85
C ILE A 249 10.46 3.87 24.62
N ALA A 250 10.57 4.03 25.93
CA ALA A 250 11.16 3.02 26.78
C ALA A 250 10.37 1.71 26.73
N GLN A 251 11.06 0.57 26.84
CA GLN A 251 10.42 -0.75 26.77
C GLN A 251 9.29 -0.91 27.79
N ALA A 252 9.48 -0.45 29.04
CA ALA A 252 8.45 -0.53 30.06
C ALA A 252 7.19 0.30 29.73
N GLU A 253 7.34 1.42 29.03
CA GLU A 253 6.21 2.21 28.53
C GLU A 253 5.55 1.52 27.34
N ALA A 254 6.34 0.93 26.46
CA ALA A 254 5.87 0.14 25.35
C ALA A 254 5.00 -1.04 25.83
N GLU A 255 5.45 -1.77 26.83
CA GLU A 255 4.72 -2.88 27.46
C GLU A 255 3.41 -2.43 28.11
N ARG A 256 3.39 -1.28 28.77
CA ARG A 256 2.16 -0.67 29.33
C ARG A 256 1.15 -0.25 28.25
N MET A 257 1.61 0.03 27.05
CA MET A 257 0.74 0.39 25.93
C MET A 257 0.09 -0.80 25.26
N LEU A 258 0.71 -1.98 25.28
CA LEU A 258 0.22 -3.19 24.61
C LEU A 258 -1.22 -3.59 24.99
N PRO A 259 -1.63 -3.61 26.27
CA PRO A 259 -2.99 -3.97 26.66
C PRO A 259 -4.05 -2.93 26.28
N LYS A 260 -3.64 -1.69 26.04
CA LYS A 260 -4.53 -0.57 25.73
C LYS A 260 -4.88 -0.44 24.25
N HIS A 261 -4.21 -1.20 23.40
CA HIS A 261 -4.51 -1.18 21.97
C HIS A 261 -5.77 -1.98 21.66
N SER A 262 -6.83 -1.26 21.35
CA SER A 262 -8.06 -1.86 20.83
C SER A 262 -7.80 -2.60 19.54
N ARG A 263 -8.32 -3.82 19.42
CA ARG A 263 -8.38 -4.58 18.15
C ARG A 263 -9.30 -3.91 17.11
N ARG A 264 -9.94 -2.81 17.46
CA ARG A 264 -10.88 -2.12 16.60
C ARG A 264 -10.14 -1.38 15.48
N ILE A 265 -10.31 -1.83 14.26
CA ILE A 265 -9.95 -1.08 13.06
C ILE A 265 -11.20 -0.33 12.63
N VAL A 266 -11.15 1.00 12.73
CA VAL A 266 -12.21 1.87 12.24
C VAL A 266 -11.80 2.33 10.85
N ILE A 267 -12.46 1.79 9.84
CA ILE A 267 -12.44 2.37 8.50
C ILE A 267 -13.28 3.61 8.61
N ALA A 268 -12.73 4.79 8.26
CA ALA A 268 -13.51 6.01 8.17
C ALA A 268 -14.77 5.68 7.36
N ALA A 269 -15.95 5.97 7.95
CA ALA A 269 -17.23 5.67 7.35
C ALA A 269 -17.16 5.98 5.86
N ASN A 270 -17.53 5.01 5.06
CA ASN A 270 -17.56 5.06 3.63
C ASN A 270 -18.04 6.45 3.16
N THR A 271 -17.11 7.21 2.59
CA THR A 271 -17.53 7.90 1.38
C THR A 271 -17.94 6.73 0.48
N PRO A 272 -19.23 6.61 0.10
CA PRO A 272 -19.63 5.51 -0.75
C PRO A 272 -18.57 5.48 -1.85
N ARG A 273 -17.84 4.37 -2.02
CA ARG A 273 -17.22 4.10 -3.30
C ARG A 273 -18.35 4.48 -4.24
N ARG A 274 -18.12 5.53 -5.03
CA ARG A 274 -18.92 5.76 -6.21
C ARG A 274 -18.75 4.42 -6.90
N ALA A 275 -19.74 3.56 -6.63
CA ALA A 275 -19.84 2.29 -7.30
C ALA A 275 -19.64 2.73 -8.72
N MET A 276 -18.61 2.23 -9.38
CA MET A 276 -18.61 2.31 -10.84
C MET A 276 -20.01 1.87 -11.15
N LEU A 277 -20.82 2.82 -11.56
CA LEU A 277 -22.15 2.53 -12.05
C LEU A 277 -21.87 1.55 -13.18
N VAL A 278 -21.84 0.28 -12.85
CA VAL A 278 -22.26 -0.75 -13.79
C VAL A 278 -23.65 -0.24 -14.12
N PRO A 279 -23.88 0.29 -15.32
CA PRO A 279 -25.20 0.77 -15.67
C PRO A 279 -26.11 -0.38 -15.29
N LYS A 280 -27.11 -0.13 -14.41
CA LYS A 280 -28.16 -1.09 -14.14
C LYS A 280 -28.76 -1.35 -15.51
N VAL A 281 -28.31 -2.43 -16.15
CA VAL A 281 -28.90 -2.90 -17.39
C VAL A 281 -30.31 -3.24 -16.96
N ALA A 282 -31.26 -2.42 -17.36
CA ALA A 282 -32.64 -2.65 -16.98
C ALA A 282 -33.04 -4.02 -17.50
N CYS A 283 -33.75 -4.83 -16.73
CA CYS A 283 -34.25 -6.14 -17.16
C CYS A 283 -35.01 -6.07 -18.53
N SER A 284 -35.56 -4.92 -18.85
CA SER A 284 -36.15 -4.60 -20.16
C SER A 284 -35.11 -4.69 -21.28
N ASP A 285 -33.92 -4.14 -21.09
CA ASP A 285 -32.84 -4.08 -22.11
C ASP A 285 -32.26 -5.45 -22.38
N VAL A 286 -32.12 -6.27 -21.33
CA VAL A 286 -31.68 -7.68 -21.46
C VAL A 286 -32.73 -8.49 -22.22
N ARG A 287 -34.02 -8.29 -21.93
CA ARG A 287 -35.12 -8.96 -22.65
C ARG A 287 -35.20 -8.52 -24.11
N ALA A 288 -35.02 -7.23 -24.38
CA ALA A 288 -35.00 -6.70 -25.75
C ALA A 288 -33.80 -7.28 -26.54
N ALA A 289 -32.62 -7.34 -25.92
CA ALA A 289 -31.44 -7.97 -26.51
C ALA A 289 -31.66 -9.48 -26.78
N MET A 290 -32.26 -10.21 -25.84
CA MET A 290 -32.60 -11.63 -26.05
C MET A 290 -33.58 -11.85 -27.20
N ALA A 291 -34.58 -10.94 -27.35
CA ALA A 291 -35.53 -11.02 -28.46
C ALA A 291 -34.86 -10.87 -29.82
N ALA A 292 -33.81 -10.05 -29.95
CA ALA A 292 -33.07 -9.84 -31.20
C ALA A 292 -32.24 -11.06 -31.65
N PHE A 293 -31.95 -11.99 -30.73
CA PHE A 293 -31.21 -13.23 -30.99
C PHE A 293 -32.11 -14.48 -31.02
N LYS A 294 -33.40 -14.33 -30.76
CA LYS A 294 -34.36 -15.44 -30.74
C LYS A 294 -34.47 -16.05 -32.14
N GLY A 295 -34.20 -17.37 -32.23
CA GLY A 295 -34.29 -18.11 -33.47
C GLY A 295 -32.99 -18.14 -34.33
N LYS A 296 -31.90 -17.48 -33.88
CA LYS A 296 -30.60 -17.58 -34.54
C LYS A 296 -29.86 -18.83 -34.04
N THR A 297 -29.36 -19.65 -34.97
CA THR A 297 -28.75 -20.95 -34.69
C THR A 297 -27.23 -20.95 -34.88
N ASP A 298 -26.62 -19.82 -35.24
CA ASP A 298 -25.17 -19.75 -35.40
C ASP A 298 -24.46 -19.77 -34.03
N PRO A 299 -23.21 -20.32 -33.95
CA PRO A 299 -22.52 -20.52 -32.70
C PRO A 299 -22.32 -19.25 -31.86
N ASN A 300 -22.10 -18.11 -32.53
CA ASN A 300 -21.88 -16.82 -31.86
C ASN A 300 -23.20 -16.29 -31.22
N SER A 301 -24.31 -16.41 -31.94
CA SER A 301 -25.64 -16.04 -31.43
C SER A 301 -26.07 -16.90 -30.25
N ILE A 302 -25.73 -18.20 -30.26
CA ILE A 302 -25.97 -19.11 -29.13
C ILE A 302 -25.13 -18.70 -27.89
N ALA A 303 -23.86 -18.34 -28.10
CA ALA A 303 -23.00 -17.89 -27.02
C ALA A 303 -23.49 -16.57 -26.40
N VAL A 304 -23.93 -15.62 -27.22
CA VAL A 304 -24.51 -14.34 -26.76
C VAL A 304 -25.83 -14.58 -25.99
N MET A 305 -26.69 -15.47 -26.46
CA MET A 305 -27.94 -15.82 -25.76
C MET A 305 -27.67 -16.43 -24.40
N ARG A 306 -26.69 -17.32 -24.26
CA ARG A 306 -26.29 -17.88 -22.95
C ARG A 306 -25.77 -16.80 -22.00
N ALA A 307 -24.96 -15.86 -22.48
CA ALA A 307 -24.46 -14.75 -21.69
C ALA A 307 -25.60 -13.81 -21.23
N LEU A 308 -26.56 -13.52 -22.10
CA LEU A 308 -27.73 -12.69 -21.74
C LEU A 308 -28.66 -13.41 -20.74
N GLN A 309 -28.81 -14.73 -20.84
CA GLN A 309 -29.56 -15.54 -19.87
C GLN A 309 -28.88 -15.52 -18.49
N ALA A 310 -27.56 -15.65 -18.42
CA ALA A 310 -26.81 -15.55 -17.17
C ALA A 310 -26.93 -14.15 -16.53
N LEU A 311 -26.92 -13.08 -17.34
CA LEU A 311 -27.16 -11.72 -16.86
C LEU A 311 -28.60 -11.52 -16.33
N ALA A 312 -29.59 -12.11 -16.99
CA ALA A 312 -30.99 -12.03 -16.56
C ALA A 312 -31.22 -12.73 -15.21
N THR A 313 -30.60 -13.89 -14.99
CA THR A 313 -30.68 -14.62 -13.71
C THR A 313 -29.97 -13.88 -12.59
N HIS A 314 -28.83 -13.25 -12.86
CA HIS A 314 -28.12 -12.42 -11.88
C HIS A 314 -28.89 -11.14 -11.53
N ALA A 315 -29.57 -10.52 -12.47
CA ALA A 315 -30.39 -9.34 -12.24
C ALA A 315 -31.67 -9.65 -11.46
N ALA A 316 -32.21 -10.86 -11.58
CA ALA A 316 -33.39 -11.32 -10.84
C ALA A 316 -33.06 -11.77 -9.41
N GLY A 317 -31.85 -12.31 -9.15
CA GLY A 317 -31.44 -12.80 -7.84
C GLY A 317 -30.90 -11.71 -6.87
N GLY A 318 -30.78 -10.47 -7.31
CA GLY A 318 -30.33 -9.34 -6.48
C GLY A 318 -31.44 -8.51 -5.81
N ALA A 319 -32.67 -9.01 -5.81
CA ALA A 319 -33.85 -8.34 -5.24
C ALA A 319 -34.49 -9.14 -4.08
N ALA A 320 -33.67 -9.88 -3.32
CA ALA A 320 -34.07 -10.52 -2.07
C ALA A 320 -33.17 -10.07 -0.91
#